data_30b806442fa0be89ad0c86ac86c8e8d5
#
_entry.id   30b806442fa0be89ad0c86ac86c8e8d5
#
_cell.length_a   1.000
_cell.length_b   1.000
_cell.length_c   1.000
_cell.angle_alpha   90.00
_cell.angle_beta   90.00
_cell.angle_gamma   90.00
#
_symmetry.space_group_name_H-M   'P 1'
#
loop_
_entity.id
_entity.type
_entity.pdbx_description
1 polymer ?
#
loop_
_entity_poly.entity_id
_entity_poly.type
_entity_poly.pdbx_seq_one_letter_code
_entity_poly.pdbx_strand_id
1 'polypeptide(L)'
;MLFQDPSVVPVNSTVGCLLMTSEDVSHNWSDAWLLLAIIYANQNGAATLNRVVAAGDAINHAIFTKTEFESGLVRLTQSGFIAEEDGHFVPTERTQLQTKLGYTRRSIHNELNDVAQLIGCPPAIDEQPSRDDLRYPGFSVAAYERAVETYQRTPETVV
;
A
#
# COMPACT_ATOMS: atom_id res chain seq x y z
N MET A 1 10.34 48.44 -43.75
CA MET A 1 9.99 48.72 -42.38
C MET A 1 9.51 47.39 -41.78
N LEU A 2 10.39 46.76 -41.04
CA LEU A 2 10.15 45.47 -40.38
C LEU A 2 9.84 45.77 -38.93
N PHE A 3 8.65 45.42 -38.46
CA PHE A 3 8.34 45.40 -37.03
C PHE A 3 8.60 43.99 -36.49
N GLN A 4 9.65 43.89 -35.68
CA GLN A 4 9.88 42.74 -34.82
C GLN A 4 9.07 42.93 -33.55
N ASP A 5 8.30 41.94 -33.21
CA ASP A 5 7.62 41.83 -31.92
C ASP A 5 8.45 40.92 -31.00
N PRO A 6 8.99 41.41 -29.89
CA PRO A 6 9.71 40.59 -28.93
C PRO A 6 8.88 40.42 -27.66
N SER A 7 8.25 39.29 -27.44
CA SER A 7 7.87 38.87 -26.08
C SER A 7 7.22 37.49 -26.05
N VAL A 8 8.03 36.47 -26.19
CA VAL A 8 7.66 35.18 -25.65
C VAL A 8 8.70 34.82 -24.58
N VAL A 9 8.35 35.06 -23.34
CA VAL A 9 9.12 34.60 -22.18
C VAL A 9 8.72 33.16 -21.91
N PRO A 10 9.64 32.20 -21.95
CA PRO A 10 9.32 30.85 -21.51
C PRO A 10 9.23 30.83 -19.98
N VAL A 11 8.05 30.62 -19.45
CA VAL A 11 7.85 30.32 -18.04
C VAL A 11 8.35 28.89 -17.79
N ASN A 12 9.64 28.79 -17.43
CA ASN A 12 10.20 27.58 -16.86
C ASN A 12 9.62 27.40 -15.46
N SER A 13 8.45 26.78 -15.39
CA SER A 13 7.96 26.18 -14.14
C SER A 13 8.65 24.84 -13.94
N THR A 14 9.89 24.91 -13.47
CA THR A 14 10.56 23.75 -12.89
C THR A 14 9.92 23.49 -11.53
N VAL A 15 8.79 22.80 -11.53
CA VAL A 15 8.32 22.12 -10.34
C VAL A 15 9.33 21.01 -10.11
N GLY A 16 10.23 21.24 -9.18
CA GLY A 16 11.17 20.24 -8.69
C GLY A 16 10.39 19.13 -8.01
N CYS A 17 9.91 18.17 -8.78
CA CYS A 17 9.54 16.86 -8.26
C CYS A 17 10.85 16.23 -7.79
N LEU A 18 11.09 16.26 -6.48
CA LEU A 18 12.11 15.44 -5.84
C LEU A 18 11.73 13.99 -6.14
N LEU A 19 12.29 13.44 -7.20
CA LEU A 19 12.30 12.00 -7.47
C LEU A 19 13.12 11.37 -6.34
N MET A 20 12.46 11.03 -5.24
CA MET A 20 13.00 10.07 -4.31
C MET A 20 13.12 8.77 -5.09
N THR A 21 14.34 8.33 -5.30
CA THR A 21 14.61 7.05 -5.94
C THR A 21 14.04 5.96 -5.03
N SER A 22 13.36 4.99 -5.60
CA SER A 22 12.66 3.91 -4.88
C SER A 22 13.60 3.01 -4.05
N GLU A 23 14.89 3.34 -3.99
CA GLU A 23 15.91 2.56 -3.27
C GLU A 23 16.08 2.95 -1.81
N ASP A 24 15.49 4.08 -1.36
CA ASP A 24 15.68 4.59 0.01
C ASP A 24 14.52 4.26 0.97
N VAL A 25 13.47 3.59 0.51
CA VAL A 25 12.32 3.25 1.37
C VAL A 25 12.57 1.91 2.05
N SER A 26 12.84 1.95 3.33
CA SER A 26 12.93 0.72 4.15
C SER A 26 11.53 0.21 4.48
N HIS A 27 11.26 -1.04 4.12
CA HIS A 27 10.02 -1.73 4.45
C HIS A 27 10.16 -2.56 5.72
N ASN A 28 9.06 -2.72 6.42
CA ASN A 28 8.95 -3.61 7.56
C ASN A 28 7.91 -4.73 7.30
N TRP A 29 7.79 -5.65 8.24
CA TRP A 29 6.91 -6.81 8.08
C TRP A 29 5.43 -6.43 7.97
N SER A 30 4.98 -5.39 8.68
CA SER A 30 3.59 -4.91 8.57
C SER A 30 3.27 -4.37 7.17
N ASP A 31 4.27 -3.88 6.42
CA ASP A 31 4.10 -3.49 5.02
C ASP A 31 3.87 -4.70 4.12
N ALA A 32 4.59 -5.80 4.35
CA ALA A 32 4.37 -7.05 3.63
C ALA A 32 2.97 -7.62 3.91
N TRP A 33 2.56 -7.60 5.17
CA TRP A 33 1.23 -8.00 5.57
C TRP A 33 0.14 -7.12 4.93
N LEU A 34 0.31 -5.79 4.93
CA LEU A 34 -0.62 -4.87 4.30
C LEU A 34 -0.68 -5.07 2.77
N LEU A 35 0.47 -5.25 2.11
CA LEU A 35 0.50 -5.51 0.68
C LEU A 35 -0.23 -6.80 0.32
N LEU A 36 0.00 -7.87 1.08
CA LEU A 36 -0.71 -9.14 0.88
C LEU A 36 -2.22 -8.99 1.10
N ALA A 37 -2.63 -8.23 2.13
CA ALA A 37 -4.04 -7.94 2.41
C ALA A 37 -4.69 -7.16 1.25
N ILE A 38 -3.99 -6.18 0.67
CA ILE A 38 -4.46 -5.44 -0.52
C ILE A 38 -4.58 -6.37 -1.73
N ILE A 39 -3.61 -7.25 -1.97
CA ILE A 39 -3.66 -8.24 -3.06
C ILE A 39 -4.90 -9.14 -2.91
N TYR A 40 -5.14 -9.68 -1.73
CA TYR A 40 -6.30 -10.54 -1.46
C TYR A 40 -7.62 -9.77 -1.60
N ALA A 41 -7.69 -8.55 -1.08
CA ALA A 41 -8.89 -7.72 -1.19
C ALA A 41 -9.26 -7.40 -2.64
N ASN A 42 -8.28 -7.33 -3.55
CA ASN A 42 -8.52 -7.09 -4.99
C ASN A 42 -8.97 -8.33 -5.77
N GLN A 43 -8.79 -9.55 -5.28
CA GLN A 43 -9.14 -10.78 -6.02
C GLN A 43 -10.63 -10.86 -6.39
N ASN A 44 -11.49 -10.30 -5.56
CA ASN A 44 -12.95 -10.38 -5.72
C ASN A 44 -13.61 -9.00 -5.96
N GLY A 45 -12.87 -8.03 -6.51
CA GLY A 45 -13.33 -6.66 -6.79
C GLY A 45 -12.49 -5.61 -6.06
N ALA A 46 -12.94 -4.36 -6.08
CA ALA A 46 -12.18 -3.24 -5.53
C ALA A 46 -11.81 -3.42 -4.05
N ALA A 47 -10.57 -3.15 -3.69
CA ALA A 47 -10.07 -3.23 -2.32
C ALA A 47 -10.55 -2.03 -1.50
N THR A 48 -11.77 -2.09 -1.01
CA THR A 48 -12.28 -1.14 -0.01
C THR A 48 -11.55 -1.32 1.33
N LEU A 49 -11.55 -0.29 2.19
CA LEU A 49 -10.93 -0.39 3.51
C LEU A 49 -11.45 -1.59 4.32
N ASN A 50 -12.76 -1.85 4.29
CA ASN A 50 -13.35 -3.01 4.99
C ASN A 50 -12.75 -4.34 4.50
N ARG A 51 -12.58 -4.48 3.18
CA ARG A 51 -12.03 -5.71 2.59
C ARG A 51 -10.55 -5.88 2.91
N VAL A 52 -9.78 -4.79 2.93
CA VAL A 52 -8.36 -4.84 3.32
C VAL A 52 -8.22 -5.21 4.79
N VAL A 53 -9.04 -4.63 5.69
CA VAL A 53 -9.05 -4.97 7.12
C VAL A 53 -9.43 -6.45 7.31
N ALA A 54 -10.47 -6.93 6.64
CA ALA A 54 -10.90 -8.33 6.71
C ALA A 54 -9.83 -9.29 6.19
N ALA A 55 -9.19 -8.96 5.07
CA ALA A 55 -8.09 -9.76 4.53
C ALA A 55 -6.88 -9.76 5.46
N GLY A 56 -6.56 -8.62 6.09
CA GLY A 56 -5.49 -8.51 7.05
C GLY A 56 -5.70 -9.42 8.26
N ASP A 57 -6.90 -9.43 8.83
CA ASP A 57 -7.24 -10.33 9.95
C ASP A 57 -7.20 -11.81 9.53
N ALA A 58 -7.70 -12.15 8.35
CA ALA A 58 -7.63 -13.52 7.84
C ALA A 58 -6.19 -14.03 7.65
N ILE A 59 -5.24 -13.13 7.32
CA ILE A 59 -3.83 -13.47 7.11
C ILE A 59 -3.08 -13.65 8.43
N ASN A 60 -3.25 -12.71 9.37
CA ASN A 60 -2.40 -12.63 10.57
C ASN A 60 -3.19 -12.75 11.89
N HIS A 61 -4.50 -12.97 11.84
CA HIS A 61 -5.38 -12.99 13.01
C HIS A 61 -5.24 -11.76 13.91
N ALA A 62 -5.02 -10.60 13.28
CA ALA A 62 -4.86 -9.31 13.92
C ALA A 62 -5.37 -8.18 13.02
N ILE A 63 -5.75 -7.07 13.63
CA ILE A 63 -6.14 -5.86 12.92
C ILE A 63 -4.96 -4.90 12.96
N PHE A 64 -4.63 -4.29 11.82
CA PHE A 64 -3.61 -3.25 11.74
C PHE A 64 -3.87 -2.15 12.74
N THR A 65 -2.84 -1.65 13.38
CA THR A 65 -2.94 -0.35 14.02
C THR A 65 -3.08 0.73 12.95
N LYS A 66 -3.67 1.86 13.32
CA LYS A 66 -3.77 3.01 12.41
C LYS A 66 -2.41 3.43 11.84
N THR A 67 -1.39 3.46 12.68
CA THR A 67 -0.03 3.85 12.30
C THR A 67 0.59 2.86 11.32
N GLU A 68 0.48 1.57 11.55
CA GLU A 68 0.94 0.53 10.62
C GLU A 68 0.26 0.66 9.26
N PHE A 69 -1.06 0.82 9.27
CA PHE A 69 -1.85 0.93 8.05
C PHE A 69 -1.46 2.18 7.24
N GLU A 70 -1.49 3.36 7.86
CA GLU A 70 -1.20 4.63 7.20
C GLU A 70 0.27 4.70 6.73
N SER A 71 1.23 4.35 7.60
CA SER A 71 2.65 4.36 7.25
C SER A 71 2.98 3.32 6.17
N GLY A 72 2.34 2.16 6.22
CA GLY A 72 2.47 1.13 5.19
C GLY A 72 1.97 1.60 3.83
N LEU A 73 0.82 2.28 3.77
CA LEU A 73 0.32 2.87 2.53
C LEU A 73 1.33 3.85 1.92
N VAL A 74 1.92 4.73 2.76
CA VAL A 74 2.93 5.69 2.29
C VAL A 74 4.11 4.97 1.67
N ARG A 75 4.73 4.02 2.38
CA ARG A 75 5.91 3.31 1.91
C ARG A 75 5.64 2.48 0.66
N LEU A 76 4.54 1.74 0.64
CA LEU A 76 4.16 0.90 -0.52
C LEU A 76 3.84 1.71 -1.76
N THR A 77 3.21 2.88 -1.60
CA THR A 77 2.93 3.80 -2.73
C THR A 77 4.21 4.45 -3.23
N GLN A 78 5.07 4.95 -2.33
CA GLN A 78 6.36 5.56 -2.71
C GLN A 78 7.27 4.57 -3.44
N SER A 79 7.27 3.31 -3.04
CA SER A 79 8.03 2.25 -3.69
C SER A 79 7.34 1.69 -4.94
N GLY A 80 6.15 2.15 -5.30
CA GLY A 80 5.43 1.74 -6.50
C GLY A 80 4.88 0.32 -6.45
N PHE A 81 4.61 -0.24 -5.27
CA PHE A 81 3.95 -1.54 -5.13
C PHE A 81 2.44 -1.45 -5.20
N ILE A 82 1.86 -0.33 -4.75
CA ILE A 82 0.44 -0.05 -4.84
C ILE A 82 0.20 1.31 -5.47
N ALA A 83 -1.00 1.50 -6.01
CA ALA A 83 -1.55 2.78 -6.43
C ALA A 83 -2.93 2.97 -5.81
N GLU A 84 -3.41 4.22 -5.78
CA GLU A 84 -4.78 4.54 -5.41
C GLU A 84 -5.54 4.90 -6.69
N GLU A 85 -6.65 4.19 -6.91
CA GLU A 85 -7.56 4.40 -8.04
C GLU A 85 -8.99 4.53 -7.50
N ASP A 86 -9.63 5.67 -7.73
CA ASP A 86 -11.01 5.94 -7.29
C ASP A 86 -11.27 5.67 -5.80
N GLY A 87 -10.31 5.98 -4.94
CA GLY A 87 -10.39 5.75 -3.50
C GLY A 87 -10.18 4.29 -3.06
N HIS A 88 -9.64 3.45 -3.94
CA HIS A 88 -9.30 2.06 -3.68
C HIS A 88 -7.81 1.83 -3.89
N PHE A 89 -7.23 0.92 -3.12
CA PHE A 89 -5.83 0.54 -3.28
C PHE A 89 -5.72 -0.66 -4.21
N VAL A 90 -4.88 -0.53 -5.24
CA VAL A 90 -4.66 -1.57 -6.25
C VAL A 90 -3.18 -1.94 -6.32
N PRO A 91 -2.84 -3.24 -6.43
CA PRO A 91 -1.49 -3.66 -6.71
C PRO A 91 -1.07 -3.17 -8.10
N THR A 92 0.10 -2.56 -8.21
CA THR A 92 0.64 -2.11 -9.51
C THR A 92 1.04 -3.31 -10.38
N GLU A 93 1.29 -3.05 -11.67
CA GLU A 93 1.81 -4.07 -12.59
C GLU A 93 3.11 -4.69 -12.07
N ARG A 94 3.99 -3.89 -11.47
CA ARG A 94 5.22 -4.36 -10.81
C ARG A 94 4.93 -5.45 -9.78
N THR A 95 3.95 -5.22 -8.93
CA THR A 95 3.51 -6.19 -7.91
C THR A 95 2.90 -7.42 -8.54
N GLN A 96 2.01 -7.25 -9.53
CA GLN A 96 1.32 -8.36 -10.21
C GLN A 96 2.28 -9.28 -10.97
N LEU A 97 3.30 -8.73 -11.63
CA LEU A 97 4.29 -9.51 -12.38
C LEU A 97 5.23 -10.30 -11.45
N GLN A 98 5.58 -9.73 -10.32
CA GLN A 98 6.51 -10.33 -9.37
C GLN A 98 5.82 -11.29 -8.40
N THR A 99 4.62 -10.97 -7.99
CA THR A 99 3.77 -11.87 -7.23
C THR A 99 3.00 -12.76 -8.20
N LYS A 100 3.63 -13.67 -8.87
CA LYS A 100 2.94 -14.88 -9.36
C LYS A 100 2.48 -15.71 -8.16
N LEU A 101 1.89 -15.04 -7.18
CA LEU A 101 1.13 -15.59 -6.08
C LEU A 101 -0.10 -16.25 -6.72
N GLY A 102 0.22 -17.19 -7.62
CA GLY A 102 -0.77 -17.96 -8.30
C GLY A 102 -1.32 -18.90 -7.27
N TYR A 103 -2.54 -18.82 -6.96
CA TYR A 103 -3.57 -19.86 -6.86
C TYR A 103 -3.09 -21.33 -6.69
N THR A 104 -1.80 -21.56 -6.46
CA THR A 104 -1.26 -22.82 -6.01
C THR A 104 -1.41 -22.83 -4.50
N ARG A 105 -1.99 -23.89 -3.97
CA ARG A 105 -2.23 -24.26 -2.57
C ARG A 105 -1.00 -24.06 -1.66
N ARG A 106 -0.46 -22.84 -1.61
CA ARG A 106 0.58 -22.44 -0.66
C ARG A 106 -0.07 -22.00 0.64
N SER A 107 0.62 -22.17 1.74
CA SER A 107 0.14 -21.60 2.99
C SER A 107 0.26 -20.07 2.94
N ILE A 108 -0.67 -19.35 3.55
CA ILE A 108 -0.64 -17.89 3.70
C ILE A 108 0.71 -17.40 4.24
N HIS A 109 1.30 -18.16 5.16
CA HIS A 109 2.62 -17.84 5.70
C HIS A 109 3.72 -17.82 4.65
N ASN A 110 3.72 -18.76 3.70
CA ASN A 110 4.69 -18.75 2.60
C ASN A 110 4.46 -17.58 1.65
N GLU A 111 3.22 -17.23 1.37
CA GLU A 111 2.88 -16.08 0.54
C GLU A 111 3.32 -14.77 1.20
N LEU A 112 3.13 -14.65 2.51
CA LEU A 112 3.58 -13.49 3.27
C LEU A 112 5.12 -13.36 3.23
N ASN A 113 5.85 -14.46 3.35
CA ASN A 113 7.30 -14.46 3.21
C ASN A 113 7.74 -14.08 1.79
N ASP A 114 7.05 -14.56 0.75
CA ASP A 114 7.33 -14.20 -0.64
C ASP A 114 7.12 -12.69 -0.86
N VAL A 115 6.06 -12.11 -0.30
CA VAL A 115 5.81 -10.67 -0.35
C VAL A 115 6.86 -9.88 0.43
N ALA A 116 7.25 -10.35 1.62
CA ALA A 116 8.31 -9.72 2.41
C ALA A 116 9.64 -9.67 1.64
N GLN A 117 10.01 -10.76 0.98
CA GLN A 117 11.19 -10.80 0.11
C GLN A 117 11.06 -9.85 -1.08
N LEU A 118 9.87 -9.77 -1.69
CA LEU A 118 9.60 -8.89 -2.82
C LEU A 118 9.87 -7.42 -2.48
N ILE A 119 9.43 -6.97 -1.31
CA ILE A 119 9.60 -5.57 -0.88
C ILE A 119 10.94 -5.32 -0.18
N GLY A 120 11.80 -6.34 -0.07
CA GLY A 120 13.09 -6.22 0.60
C GLY A 120 12.96 -6.07 2.13
N CYS A 121 11.88 -6.58 2.71
CA CYS A 121 11.70 -6.59 4.15
C CYS A 121 12.67 -7.59 4.80
N PRO A 122 13.40 -7.20 5.86
CA PRO A 122 14.21 -8.15 6.62
C PRO A 122 13.31 -9.24 7.25
N PRO A 123 13.83 -10.47 7.44
CA PRO A 123 13.07 -11.50 8.12
C PRO A 123 12.65 -11.03 9.50
N ALA A 124 11.42 -11.35 9.89
CA ALA A 124 10.84 -10.95 11.17
C ALA A 124 11.56 -11.66 12.34
N ILE A 125 12.69 -11.08 12.75
CA ILE A 125 13.43 -11.48 13.95
C ILE A 125 13.25 -10.33 14.94
N ASP A 126 12.26 -10.39 15.81
CA ASP A 126 11.88 -9.35 16.77
C ASP A 126 11.21 -8.11 16.13
N GLU A 127 9.93 -8.27 15.75
CA GLU A 127 9.13 -7.14 15.27
C GLU A 127 8.96 -6.07 16.35
N GLN A 128 9.70 -4.98 16.17
CA GLN A 128 9.31 -3.71 16.76
C GLN A 128 8.20 -3.10 15.89
N PRO A 129 7.07 -2.71 16.46
CA PRO A 129 6.04 -1.99 15.71
C PRO A 129 6.66 -0.77 15.05
N SER A 130 6.27 -0.50 13.81
CA SER A 130 6.76 0.67 13.08
C SER A 130 6.57 1.93 13.94
N ARG A 131 7.66 2.66 14.17
CA ARG A 131 7.65 3.94 14.89
C ARG A 131 7.44 5.12 13.95
N ASP A 132 7.37 4.86 12.66
CA ASP A 132 7.24 5.91 11.66
C ASP A 132 5.81 6.45 11.66
N ASP A 133 5.68 7.71 12.06
CA ASP A 133 4.40 8.44 11.99
C ASP A 133 4.25 9.10 10.60
N LEU A 134 4.27 8.28 9.55
CA LEU A 134 4.06 8.74 8.19
C LEU A 134 2.57 9.02 7.96
N ARG A 135 2.29 10.03 7.15
CA ARG A 135 0.91 10.45 6.82
C ARG A 135 0.63 10.23 5.35
N TYR A 136 -0.41 9.46 5.08
CA TYR A 136 -0.87 9.23 3.71
C TYR A 136 -1.83 10.36 3.29
N PRO A 137 -1.55 11.08 2.19
CA PRO A 137 -2.44 12.13 1.70
C PRO A 137 -3.84 11.56 1.40
N GLY A 138 -4.87 12.19 1.97
CA GLY A 138 -6.24 11.73 1.79
C GLY A 138 -6.69 10.60 2.72
N PHE A 139 -5.79 10.02 3.54
CA PHE A 139 -6.20 9.00 4.51
C PHE A 139 -7.15 9.57 5.57
N SER A 140 -8.33 9.01 5.64
CA SER A 140 -9.33 9.37 6.65
C SER A 140 -9.30 8.40 7.82
N VAL A 141 -8.76 8.84 8.94
CA VAL A 141 -8.77 8.08 10.20
C VAL A 141 -10.18 7.63 10.55
N ALA A 142 -11.15 8.54 10.45
CA ALA A 142 -12.55 8.21 10.76
C ALA A 142 -13.15 7.19 9.77
N ALA A 143 -12.69 7.16 8.51
CA ALA A 143 -13.10 6.12 7.57
C ALA A 143 -12.47 4.77 7.92
N TYR A 144 -11.21 4.77 8.30
CA TYR A 144 -10.52 3.55 8.76
C TYR A 144 -11.16 2.98 10.03
N GLU A 145 -11.39 3.81 11.06
CA GLU A 145 -12.03 3.39 12.30
C GLU A 145 -13.44 2.81 12.05
N ARG A 146 -14.23 3.44 11.18
CA ARG A 146 -15.51 2.88 10.76
C ARG A 146 -15.39 1.54 10.03
N ALA A 147 -14.37 1.39 9.21
CA ALA A 147 -14.12 0.12 8.51
C ALA A 147 -13.81 -1.01 9.50
N VAL A 148 -12.94 -0.75 10.47
CA VAL A 148 -12.61 -1.69 11.55
C VAL A 148 -13.85 -2.02 12.38
N GLU A 149 -14.60 -0.99 12.79
CA GLU A 149 -15.81 -1.18 13.58
C GLU A 149 -16.89 -1.98 12.83
N THR A 150 -17.07 -1.71 11.54
CA THR A 150 -17.99 -2.46 10.68
C THR A 150 -17.56 -3.92 10.58
N TYR A 151 -16.27 -4.18 10.35
CA TYR A 151 -15.73 -5.54 10.30
C TYR A 151 -15.95 -6.29 11.63
N GLN A 152 -15.66 -5.65 12.76
CA GLN A 152 -15.82 -6.28 14.08
C GLN A 152 -17.27 -6.58 14.43
N ARG A 153 -18.23 -5.77 13.95
CA ARG A 153 -19.67 -6.00 14.17
C ARG A 153 -20.26 -7.06 13.26
N THR A 154 -19.72 -7.22 12.08
CA THR A 154 -20.19 -8.19 11.08
C THR A 154 -18.98 -8.97 10.57
N PRO A 155 -18.50 -9.96 11.34
CA PRO A 155 -17.43 -10.82 10.85
C PRO A 155 -17.99 -11.66 9.70
N GLU A 156 -18.04 -11.07 8.52
CA GLU A 156 -18.36 -11.81 7.31
C GLU A 156 -17.22 -12.78 7.04
N THR A 157 -17.59 -14.03 6.89
CA THR A 157 -16.73 -15.08 6.41
C THR A 157 -16.19 -14.69 5.04
N VAL A 158 -15.03 -14.08 5.00
CA VAL A 158 -14.28 -13.88 3.77
C VAL A 158 -13.64 -15.23 3.42
N VAL A 159 -14.37 -16.03 2.67
CA VAL A 159 -13.89 -17.28 2.07
C VAL A 159 -13.79 -17.09 0.57
#